data_61a4ee6ba637a9d9628983cd1b8ba0e7
#
_entry.id   61a4ee6ba637a9d9628983cd1b8ba0e7
#
_cell.length_a   1.000
_cell.length_b   1.000
_cell.length_c   1.000
_cell.angle_alpha   90.00
_cell.angle_beta   90.00
_cell.angle_gamma   90.00
#
_symmetry.space_group_name_H-M   'P 1'
#
loop_
_entity.id
_entity.type
_entity.pdbx_description
1 polymer ?
#
loop_
_entity_poly.entity_id
_entity_poly.type
_entity_poly.pdbx_seq_one_letter_code
_entity_poly.pdbx_strand_id
1 'polypeptide(L)'
;WLANAVKDNTPLQHKFPFGLWTLSLIGSLIERQFGKKLSLASVSRIMKLLGFSAQKPLYQAWQQDPVLVRTWETETYPAIRAQAKQEGARIYFADESGMRSDYHSGTTWAPVGETPVVAATGRRFSLNMMSAVSPQGEFRFMLNEGTVTADVFVEFLRRLLVGMDKPVFLVVDGHPVHKSKTVREFVEKQNGRLKLFFLPPYSPHLNPDEVVWAHVKREVSRKLVQSKDEMKQFALSALYRIQKLPNLVRSFFQQPECQYAAAM
;
A
#
# COMPACT_ATOMS: atom_id res chain seq x y z
N TRP A 1 21.32 25.80 12.49
CA TRP A 1 22.17 24.61 12.43
C TRP A 1 21.35 23.34 12.75
N LEU A 2 20.74 23.24 13.95
CA LEU A 2 20.03 22.05 14.38
C LEU A 2 18.90 21.65 13.41
N ALA A 3 18.14 22.63 12.95
CA ALA A 3 17.08 22.39 11.98
C ALA A 3 17.61 21.72 10.70
N ASN A 4 18.69 22.25 10.13
CA ASN A 4 19.30 21.70 8.93
C ASN A 4 19.93 20.32 9.19
N ALA A 5 20.59 20.15 10.36
CA ALA A 5 21.17 18.86 10.73
C ALA A 5 20.12 17.72 10.82
N VAL A 6 18.92 18.02 11.30
CA VAL A 6 17.85 17.03 11.43
C VAL A 6 17.05 16.88 10.14
N LYS A 7 16.84 17.95 9.37
CA LYS A 7 16.06 17.95 8.14
C LYS A 7 16.81 17.30 6.98
N ASP A 8 18.09 17.68 6.81
CA ASP A 8 18.84 17.37 5.60
C ASP A 8 19.74 16.13 5.76
N ASN A 9 19.84 15.58 6.98
CA ASN A 9 20.71 14.45 7.30
C ASN A 9 19.99 13.39 8.14
N THR A 10 20.44 12.16 7.98
CA THR A 10 20.06 11.04 8.86
C THR A 10 20.99 10.95 10.07
N PRO A 11 20.59 10.27 11.16
CA PRO A 11 21.50 10.01 12.29
C PRO A 11 22.80 9.31 11.87
N LEU A 12 22.76 8.43 10.87
CA LEU A 12 23.93 7.71 10.35
C LEU A 12 25.02 8.68 9.85
N GLN A 13 24.63 9.74 9.14
CA GLN A 13 25.57 10.76 8.66
C GLN A 13 26.23 11.55 9.81
N HIS A 14 25.59 11.56 10.97
CA HIS A 14 26.15 12.09 12.21
C HIS A 14 26.83 11.03 13.09
N LYS A 15 27.18 9.85 12.53
CA LYS A 15 27.87 8.74 13.21
C LYS A 15 27.06 8.12 14.36
N PHE A 16 25.74 8.17 14.31
CA PHE A 16 24.87 7.38 15.18
C PHE A 16 24.44 6.11 14.44
N PRO A 17 24.42 4.94 15.08
CA PRO A 17 24.02 3.67 14.41
C PRO A 17 22.49 3.52 14.32
N PHE A 18 21.77 4.57 13.92
CA PHE A 18 20.31 4.60 13.87
C PHE A 18 19.82 5.27 12.59
N GLY A 19 18.71 4.78 12.03
CA GLY A 19 18.09 5.35 10.81
C GLY A 19 17.13 6.50 11.10
N LEU A 20 16.61 6.61 12.33
CA LEU A 20 15.57 7.59 12.67
C LEU A 20 16.03 8.49 13.82
N TRP A 21 15.71 9.79 13.69
CA TRP A 21 15.93 10.74 14.77
C TRP A 21 14.96 10.51 15.94
N THR A 22 15.52 10.42 17.14
CA THR A 22 14.78 10.45 18.40
C THR A 22 15.18 11.68 19.21
N LEU A 23 14.36 12.07 20.18
CA LEU A 23 14.72 13.19 21.07
C LEU A 23 16.05 12.93 21.80
N SER A 24 16.35 11.68 22.16
CA SER A 24 17.61 11.31 22.78
C SER A 24 18.80 11.54 21.85
N LEU A 25 18.71 11.09 20.59
CA LEU A 25 19.78 11.30 19.60
C LEU A 25 19.98 12.77 19.27
N ILE A 26 18.89 13.54 19.16
CA ILE A 26 18.95 14.99 18.98
C ILE A 26 19.61 15.66 20.19
N GLY A 27 19.28 15.21 21.40
CA GLY A 27 19.94 15.68 22.63
C GLY A 27 21.43 15.40 22.62
N SER A 28 21.83 14.18 22.26
CA SER A 28 23.25 13.81 22.10
C SER A 28 23.98 14.62 21.02
N LEU A 29 23.28 14.94 19.92
CA LEU A 29 23.82 15.79 18.86
C LEU A 29 24.06 17.21 19.35
N ILE A 30 23.12 17.78 20.12
CA ILE A 30 23.26 19.10 20.75
C ILE A 30 24.43 19.09 21.75
N GLU A 31 24.54 18.08 22.60
CA GLU A 31 25.61 17.92 23.57
C GLU A 31 26.98 17.86 22.87
N ARG A 32 27.08 17.07 21.81
CA ARG A 32 28.32 16.95 21.01
C ARG A 32 28.72 18.26 20.34
N GLN A 33 27.74 19.04 19.84
CA GLN A 33 28.01 20.28 19.11
C GLN A 33 28.25 21.48 20.00
N PHE A 34 27.52 21.58 21.12
CA PHE A 34 27.51 22.79 21.97
C PHE A 34 28.00 22.56 23.40
N GLY A 35 28.37 21.32 23.76
CA GLY A 35 28.78 20.95 25.12
C GLY A 35 27.67 21.06 26.16
N LYS A 36 26.39 21.15 25.75
CA LYS A 36 25.24 21.35 26.64
C LYS A 36 24.33 20.13 26.66
N LYS A 37 24.20 19.52 27.82
CA LYS A 37 23.26 18.42 28.04
C LYS A 37 21.88 18.98 28.39
N LEU A 38 20.87 18.58 27.62
CA LEU A 38 19.49 19.03 27.79
C LEU A 38 18.58 17.86 28.16
N SER A 39 17.50 18.16 28.91
CA SER A 39 16.44 17.20 29.15
C SER A 39 15.66 16.92 27.87
N LEU A 40 15.05 15.73 27.74
CA LEU A 40 14.21 15.38 26.58
C LEU A 40 13.05 16.36 26.38
N ALA A 41 12.49 16.88 27.50
CA ALA A 41 11.46 17.92 27.45
C ALA A 41 11.95 19.23 26.84
N SER A 42 13.19 19.62 27.15
CA SER A 42 13.81 20.82 26.56
C SER A 42 14.12 20.63 25.09
N VAL A 43 14.65 19.45 24.70
CA VAL A 43 14.86 19.08 23.29
C VAL A 43 13.54 19.11 22.52
N SER A 44 12.47 18.53 23.07
CA SER A 44 11.15 18.54 22.45
C SER A 44 10.61 19.96 22.23
N ARG A 45 10.78 20.85 23.21
CA ARG A 45 10.38 22.26 23.06
C ARG A 45 11.16 22.99 21.98
N ILE A 46 12.48 22.78 21.92
CA ILE A 46 13.34 23.34 20.87
C ILE A 46 12.90 22.85 19.49
N MET A 47 12.66 21.54 19.33
CA MET A 47 12.20 21.01 18.05
C MET A 47 10.87 21.60 17.61
N LYS A 48 9.90 21.76 18.54
CA LYS A 48 8.62 22.43 18.25
C LYS A 48 8.80 23.90 17.83
N LEU A 49 9.66 24.64 18.52
CA LEU A 49 9.99 26.02 18.16
C LEU A 49 10.64 26.15 16.77
N LEU A 50 11.40 25.13 16.37
CA LEU A 50 12.00 25.03 15.03
C LEU A 50 11.00 24.51 13.96
N GLY A 51 9.73 24.30 14.30
CA GLY A 51 8.70 23.84 13.38
C GLY A 51 8.66 22.32 13.13
N PHE A 52 9.32 21.52 13.98
CA PHE A 52 9.31 20.05 13.86
C PHE A 52 8.27 19.42 14.76
N SER A 53 7.67 18.34 14.26
CA SER A 53 6.82 17.43 15.01
C SER A 53 7.22 15.97 14.74
N ALA A 54 6.88 15.08 15.66
CA ALA A 54 7.10 13.65 15.44
C ALA A 54 6.19 13.16 14.31
N GLN A 55 6.79 12.61 13.27
CA GLN A 55 6.10 12.06 12.10
C GLN A 55 6.38 10.57 11.96
N LYS A 56 5.40 9.83 11.47
CA LYS A 56 5.63 8.44 11.07
C LYS A 56 6.35 8.44 9.72
N PRO A 57 7.56 7.85 9.63
CA PRO A 57 8.30 7.85 8.37
C PRO A 57 7.59 7.03 7.31
N LEU A 58 7.64 7.51 6.08
CA LEU A 58 7.34 6.70 4.91
C LEU A 58 8.60 5.91 4.55
N TYR A 59 8.42 4.61 4.35
CA TYR A 59 9.50 3.75 3.88
C TYR A 59 9.46 3.71 2.36
N GLN A 60 10.47 4.27 1.74
CA GLN A 60 10.68 4.21 0.29
C GLN A 60 11.71 3.13 -0.02
N ALA A 61 11.45 2.32 -1.03
CA ALA A 61 12.42 1.33 -1.45
C ALA A 61 13.71 2.02 -1.94
N TRP A 62 14.85 1.56 -1.45
CA TRP A 62 16.16 2.07 -1.85
C TRP A 62 16.40 1.96 -3.36
N GLN A 63 15.81 0.93 -3.98
CA GLN A 63 15.93 0.63 -5.41
C GLN A 63 14.96 1.44 -6.29
N GLN A 64 14.12 2.27 -5.72
CA GLN A 64 13.20 3.10 -6.48
C GLN A 64 13.95 4.14 -7.30
N ASP A 65 13.61 4.23 -8.59
CA ASP A 65 14.14 5.26 -9.49
C ASP A 65 13.13 6.42 -9.61
N PRO A 66 13.43 7.61 -9.08
CA PRO A 66 12.54 8.77 -9.18
C PRO A 66 12.27 9.23 -10.61
N VAL A 67 13.20 8.97 -11.54
CA VAL A 67 13.03 9.33 -12.95
C VAL A 67 11.95 8.44 -13.57
N LEU A 68 11.99 7.13 -13.32
CA LEU A 68 10.98 6.21 -13.80
C LEU A 68 9.59 6.51 -13.22
N VAL A 69 9.51 6.88 -11.93
CA VAL A 69 8.27 7.33 -11.30
C VAL A 69 7.70 8.54 -12.01
N ARG A 70 8.52 9.57 -12.21
CA ARG A 70 8.10 10.80 -12.90
C ARG A 70 7.68 10.53 -14.33
N THR A 71 8.44 9.74 -15.09
CA THR A 71 8.08 9.35 -16.48
C THR A 71 6.76 8.60 -16.51
N TRP A 72 6.50 7.74 -15.52
CA TRP A 72 5.22 7.07 -15.40
C TRP A 72 4.07 8.05 -15.24
N GLU A 73 4.18 9.00 -14.35
CA GLU A 73 3.11 9.96 -14.03
C GLU A 73 2.87 10.96 -15.17
N THR A 74 3.96 11.42 -15.85
CA THR A 74 3.87 12.51 -16.83
C THR A 74 3.74 12.05 -18.27
N GLU A 75 4.14 10.82 -18.60
CA GLU A 75 4.21 10.33 -19.98
C GLU A 75 3.49 8.98 -20.14
N THR A 76 3.93 7.95 -19.40
CA THR A 76 3.47 6.57 -19.63
C THR A 76 1.99 6.40 -19.30
N TYR A 77 1.57 6.78 -18.11
CA TYR A 77 0.16 6.64 -17.72
C TYR A 77 -0.78 7.56 -18.51
N PRO A 78 -0.45 8.83 -18.81
CA PRO A 78 -1.23 9.64 -19.74
C PRO A 78 -1.41 9.00 -21.12
N ALA A 79 -0.38 8.35 -21.65
CA ALA A 79 -0.47 7.61 -22.94
C ALA A 79 -1.41 6.40 -22.82
N ILE A 80 -1.30 5.62 -21.74
CA ILE A 80 -2.23 4.50 -21.45
C ILE A 80 -3.66 5.00 -21.38
N ARG A 81 -3.90 6.14 -20.71
CA ARG A 81 -5.23 6.74 -20.56
C ARG A 81 -5.78 7.24 -21.90
N ALA A 82 -4.95 7.85 -22.73
CA ALA A 82 -5.33 8.27 -24.07
C ALA A 82 -5.73 7.07 -24.94
N GLN A 83 -4.92 6.00 -24.91
CA GLN A 83 -5.21 4.75 -25.62
C GLN A 83 -6.49 4.10 -25.10
N ALA A 84 -6.69 4.03 -23.78
CA ALA A 84 -7.91 3.49 -23.21
C ALA A 84 -9.16 4.28 -23.65
N LYS A 85 -9.07 5.60 -23.72
CA LYS A 85 -10.16 6.45 -24.23
C LYS A 85 -10.46 6.15 -25.69
N GLN A 86 -9.43 6.00 -26.52
CA GLN A 86 -9.57 5.68 -27.96
C GLN A 86 -10.22 4.31 -28.17
N GLU A 87 -9.83 3.31 -27.40
CA GLU A 87 -10.33 1.93 -27.51
C GLU A 87 -11.63 1.70 -26.70
N GLY A 88 -12.12 2.71 -25.99
CA GLY A 88 -13.28 2.58 -25.08
C GLY A 88 -13.03 1.66 -23.90
N ALA A 89 -11.76 1.42 -23.56
CA ALA A 89 -11.35 0.51 -22.50
C ALA A 89 -11.54 1.11 -21.09
N ARG A 90 -11.69 0.22 -20.11
CA ARG A 90 -11.67 0.58 -18.68
C ARG A 90 -10.31 0.29 -18.09
N ILE A 91 -9.78 1.24 -17.33
CA ILE A 91 -8.49 1.07 -16.64
C ILE A 91 -8.78 0.53 -15.22
N TYR A 92 -8.05 -0.52 -14.87
CA TYR A 92 -8.00 -1.06 -13.51
C TYR A 92 -6.56 -1.11 -13.03
N PHE A 93 -6.39 -0.95 -11.72
CA PHE A 93 -5.15 -1.23 -11.02
C PHE A 93 -5.37 -2.47 -10.17
N ALA A 94 -4.46 -3.41 -10.22
CA ALA A 94 -4.57 -4.65 -9.47
C ALA A 94 -3.31 -4.93 -8.66
N ASP A 95 -3.51 -5.65 -7.57
CA ASP A 95 -2.47 -6.07 -6.65
C ASP A 95 -2.86 -7.35 -5.91
N GLU A 96 -1.85 -8.00 -5.32
CA GLU A 96 -2.04 -9.10 -4.40
C GLU A 96 -1.61 -8.72 -2.99
N SER A 97 -2.34 -9.23 -2.00
CA SER A 97 -1.97 -9.01 -0.62
C SER A 97 -2.23 -10.21 0.26
N GLY A 98 -1.19 -10.57 1.01
CA GLY A 98 -1.31 -11.53 2.09
C GLY A 98 -1.88 -10.89 3.35
N MET A 99 -2.75 -11.62 4.05
CA MET A 99 -3.25 -11.28 5.38
C MET A 99 -2.95 -12.43 6.34
N ARG A 100 -2.59 -12.09 7.57
CA ARG A 100 -2.28 -13.06 8.64
C ARG A 100 -3.12 -12.76 9.87
N SER A 101 -3.51 -13.82 10.58
CA SER A 101 -4.34 -13.71 11.79
C SER A 101 -3.61 -13.14 13.00
N ASP A 102 -2.27 -13.17 13.00
CA ASP A 102 -1.43 -12.62 14.06
C ASP A 102 -1.12 -11.12 13.88
N TYR A 103 -1.67 -10.50 12.85
CA TYR A 103 -1.54 -9.06 12.66
C TYR A 103 -2.68 -8.33 13.39
N HIS A 104 -2.35 -7.75 14.54
CA HIS A 104 -3.27 -6.91 15.31
C HIS A 104 -2.82 -5.45 15.22
N SER A 105 -3.75 -4.56 14.98
CA SER A 105 -3.48 -3.13 14.94
C SER A 105 -4.56 -2.35 15.69
N GLY A 106 -4.13 -1.29 16.35
CA GLY A 106 -5.01 -0.40 17.07
C GLY A 106 -4.69 -0.34 18.57
N THR A 107 -5.47 0.50 19.25
CA THR A 107 -5.42 0.69 20.70
C THR A 107 -6.80 0.37 21.28
N THR A 108 -6.85 -0.02 22.54
CA THR A 108 -8.09 -0.19 23.29
C THR A 108 -8.00 0.59 24.61
N TRP A 109 -9.12 0.72 25.28
CA TRP A 109 -9.19 1.41 26.55
C TRP A 109 -8.88 0.45 27.71
N ALA A 110 -8.07 0.91 28.67
CA ALA A 110 -7.76 0.24 29.92
C ALA A 110 -7.52 1.30 31.00
N PRO A 111 -7.56 0.96 32.31
CA PRO A 111 -7.14 1.86 33.35
C PRO A 111 -5.71 2.36 33.14
N VAL A 112 -5.43 3.57 33.63
CA VAL A 112 -4.09 4.17 33.49
C VAL A 112 -3.05 3.29 34.21
N GLY A 113 -1.99 2.94 33.47
CA GLY A 113 -0.92 2.08 33.98
C GLY A 113 -1.19 0.57 33.83
N GLU A 114 -2.35 0.16 33.35
CA GLU A 114 -2.68 -1.23 33.09
C GLU A 114 -2.62 -1.55 31.60
N THR A 115 -1.85 -2.57 31.23
CA THR A 115 -1.80 -3.03 29.84
C THR A 115 -2.93 -4.04 29.61
N PRO A 116 -3.88 -3.76 28.71
CA PRO A 116 -4.97 -4.69 28.44
C PRO A 116 -4.45 -5.94 27.74
N VAL A 117 -4.96 -7.10 28.16
CA VAL A 117 -4.66 -8.39 27.54
C VAL A 117 -5.85 -8.83 26.70
N VAL A 118 -5.62 -9.06 25.43
CA VAL A 118 -6.61 -9.64 24.52
C VAL A 118 -6.24 -11.09 24.24
N ALA A 119 -7.14 -12.00 24.55
CA ALA A 119 -6.93 -13.42 24.26
C ALA A 119 -6.89 -13.63 22.73
N ALA A 120 -5.82 -14.23 22.24
CA ALA A 120 -5.66 -14.59 20.85
C ALA A 120 -5.38 -16.08 20.68
N THR A 121 -5.72 -16.64 19.53
CA THR A 121 -5.36 -18.04 19.27
C THR A 121 -3.86 -18.13 19.03
N GLY A 122 -3.20 -19.18 19.52
CA GLY A 122 -1.80 -19.46 19.20
C GLY A 122 -1.58 -19.98 17.76
N ARG A 123 -2.66 -20.14 16.98
CA ARG A 123 -2.61 -20.60 15.60
C ARG A 123 -2.45 -19.43 14.64
N ARG A 124 -1.60 -19.60 13.62
CA ARG A 124 -1.40 -18.62 12.55
C ARG A 124 -2.14 -19.07 11.30
N PHE A 125 -3.12 -18.28 10.89
CA PHE A 125 -3.81 -18.45 9.62
C PHE A 125 -3.31 -17.43 8.63
N SER A 126 -3.27 -17.80 7.36
CA SER A 126 -2.96 -16.89 6.27
C SER A 126 -3.98 -17.02 5.14
N LEU A 127 -4.22 -15.91 4.46
CA LEU A 127 -5.11 -15.79 3.33
C LEU A 127 -4.49 -14.84 2.31
N ASN A 128 -4.50 -15.20 1.04
CA ASN A 128 -4.10 -14.32 -0.04
C ASN A 128 -5.34 -13.74 -0.72
N MET A 129 -5.27 -12.47 -1.05
CA MET A 129 -6.33 -11.70 -1.67
C MET A 129 -5.78 -11.06 -2.93
N MET A 130 -6.56 -11.02 -3.97
CA MET A 130 -6.29 -10.24 -5.19
C MET A 130 -7.46 -9.31 -5.44
N SER A 131 -7.17 -8.09 -5.85
CA SER A 131 -8.20 -7.15 -6.26
C SER A 131 -7.82 -6.32 -7.47
N ALA A 132 -8.82 -5.67 -8.02
CA ALA A 132 -8.66 -4.66 -9.03
C ALA A 132 -9.64 -3.52 -8.78
N VAL A 133 -9.13 -2.28 -8.80
CA VAL A 133 -9.89 -1.04 -8.59
C VAL A 133 -9.85 -0.16 -9.83
N SER A 134 -10.95 0.53 -10.12
CA SER A 134 -10.98 1.51 -11.18
C SER A 134 -11.22 2.92 -10.64
N PRO A 135 -10.71 3.97 -11.34
CA PRO A 135 -11.00 5.36 -10.99
C PRO A 135 -12.50 5.70 -11.04
N GLN A 136 -13.31 4.90 -11.74
CA GLN A 136 -14.75 5.05 -11.83
C GLN A 136 -15.49 4.51 -10.61
N GLY A 137 -14.77 3.83 -9.68
CA GLY A 137 -15.35 3.30 -8.45
C GLY A 137 -15.73 1.83 -8.52
N GLU A 138 -15.27 1.10 -9.53
CA GLU A 138 -15.49 -0.34 -9.64
C GLU A 138 -14.43 -1.11 -8.85
N PHE A 139 -14.86 -2.20 -8.23
CA PHE A 139 -14.00 -3.07 -7.43
C PHE A 139 -14.30 -4.54 -7.72
N ARG A 140 -13.26 -5.29 -8.06
CA ARG A 140 -13.30 -6.74 -8.27
C ARG A 140 -12.29 -7.39 -7.35
N PHE A 141 -12.58 -8.58 -6.85
CA PHE A 141 -11.67 -9.27 -5.95
C PHE A 141 -11.81 -10.79 -6.03
N MET A 142 -10.77 -11.48 -5.58
CA MET A 142 -10.73 -12.92 -5.39
C MET A 142 -9.93 -13.26 -4.13
N LEU A 143 -10.39 -14.25 -3.37
CA LEU A 143 -9.62 -14.83 -2.27
C LEU A 143 -8.96 -16.14 -2.74
N ASN A 144 -7.72 -16.35 -2.30
CA ASN A 144 -6.97 -17.57 -2.53
C ASN A 144 -6.34 -18.07 -1.22
N GLU A 145 -6.47 -19.35 -0.93
CA GLU A 145 -5.97 -19.96 0.30
C GLU A 145 -4.54 -20.48 0.19
N GLY A 146 -4.00 -20.53 -1.02
CA GLY A 146 -2.64 -20.97 -1.31
C GLY A 146 -1.76 -19.85 -1.84
N THR A 147 -0.57 -20.20 -2.30
CA THR A 147 0.36 -19.27 -2.96
C THR A 147 -0.25 -18.73 -4.25
N VAL A 148 0.01 -17.48 -4.55
CA VAL A 148 -0.38 -16.87 -5.83
C VAL A 148 0.60 -17.35 -6.90
N THR A 149 0.13 -18.23 -7.77
CA THR A 149 0.85 -18.73 -8.94
C THR A 149 0.34 -18.06 -10.21
N ALA A 150 1.02 -18.30 -11.34
CA ALA A 150 0.55 -17.81 -12.65
C ALA A 150 -0.87 -18.30 -13.00
N ASP A 151 -1.20 -19.55 -12.66
CA ASP A 151 -2.52 -20.10 -12.91
C ASP A 151 -3.60 -19.44 -12.03
N VAL A 152 -3.29 -19.17 -10.76
CA VAL A 152 -4.18 -18.45 -9.85
C VAL A 152 -4.39 -17.02 -10.35
N PHE A 153 -3.37 -16.36 -10.85
CA PHE A 153 -3.50 -15.02 -11.44
C PHE A 153 -4.33 -15.05 -12.73
N VAL A 154 -4.14 -16.05 -13.59
CA VAL A 154 -5.00 -16.25 -14.80
C VAL A 154 -6.46 -16.46 -14.40
N GLU A 155 -6.74 -17.22 -13.34
CA GLU A 155 -8.11 -17.37 -12.84
C GLU A 155 -8.68 -16.03 -12.36
N PHE A 156 -7.89 -15.21 -11.68
CA PHE A 156 -8.31 -13.85 -11.33
C PHE A 156 -8.63 -13.01 -12.56
N LEU A 157 -7.78 -13.06 -13.60
CA LEU A 157 -8.03 -12.35 -14.88
C LEU A 157 -9.31 -12.81 -15.57
N ARG A 158 -9.61 -14.12 -15.55
CA ARG A 158 -10.88 -14.65 -16.07
C ARG A 158 -12.06 -14.04 -15.34
N ARG A 159 -12.02 -14.04 -13.99
CA ARG A 159 -13.09 -13.47 -13.17
C ARG A 159 -13.24 -11.97 -13.35
N LEU A 160 -12.13 -11.25 -13.51
CA LEU A 160 -12.13 -9.82 -13.81
C LEU A 160 -12.90 -9.53 -15.10
N LEU A 161 -12.73 -10.37 -16.13
CA LEU A 161 -13.38 -10.20 -17.44
C LEU A 161 -14.85 -10.64 -17.49
N VAL A 162 -15.36 -11.33 -16.45
CA VAL A 162 -16.76 -11.75 -16.41
C VAL A 162 -17.69 -10.52 -16.38
N GLY A 163 -18.61 -10.45 -17.34
CA GLY A 163 -19.57 -9.35 -17.45
C GLY A 163 -18.97 -8.02 -17.91
N MET A 164 -17.71 -8.00 -18.38
CA MET A 164 -17.12 -6.82 -18.99
C MET A 164 -17.56 -6.69 -20.44
N ASP A 165 -18.22 -5.58 -20.73
CA ASP A 165 -18.67 -5.15 -22.05
C ASP A 165 -17.57 -4.37 -22.82
N LYS A 166 -16.58 -3.87 -22.11
CA LYS A 166 -15.48 -3.05 -22.63
C LYS A 166 -14.13 -3.73 -22.43
N PRO A 167 -13.14 -3.43 -23.27
CA PRO A 167 -11.78 -3.87 -23.03
C PRO A 167 -11.27 -3.41 -21.66
N VAL A 168 -10.42 -4.21 -21.06
CA VAL A 168 -9.79 -3.94 -19.75
C VAL A 168 -8.31 -3.65 -19.95
N PHE A 169 -7.86 -2.50 -19.49
CA PHE A 169 -6.46 -2.14 -19.35
C PHE A 169 -6.10 -2.33 -17.87
N LEU A 170 -5.31 -3.33 -17.59
CA LEU A 170 -4.94 -3.69 -16.22
C LEU A 170 -3.51 -3.27 -15.92
N VAL A 171 -3.36 -2.38 -14.96
CA VAL A 171 -2.07 -1.95 -14.43
C VAL A 171 -1.73 -2.82 -13.24
N VAL A 172 -0.56 -3.46 -13.29
CA VAL A 172 -0.04 -4.35 -12.23
C VAL A 172 1.41 -3.99 -11.91
N ASP A 173 1.93 -4.52 -10.83
CA ASP A 173 3.35 -4.40 -10.52
C ASP A 173 4.22 -5.29 -11.45
N GLY A 174 5.54 -5.16 -11.27
CA GLY A 174 6.52 -5.92 -12.06
C GLY A 174 6.77 -7.35 -11.59
N HIS A 175 5.93 -7.94 -10.74
CA HIS A 175 6.14 -9.28 -10.19
C HIS A 175 6.31 -10.34 -11.29
N PRO A 176 7.24 -11.32 -11.14
CA PRO A 176 7.50 -12.33 -12.17
C PRO A 176 6.27 -13.14 -12.59
N VAL A 177 5.32 -13.36 -11.69
CA VAL A 177 4.05 -14.05 -11.97
C VAL A 177 3.28 -13.35 -13.09
N HIS A 178 3.19 -12.02 -13.08
CA HIS A 178 2.46 -11.22 -14.07
C HIS A 178 3.12 -11.27 -15.46
N LYS A 179 4.44 -11.52 -15.51
CA LYS A 179 5.23 -11.60 -16.74
C LYS A 179 5.44 -13.04 -17.21
N SER A 180 4.84 -14.03 -16.54
CA SER A 180 5.00 -15.43 -16.87
C SER A 180 4.45 -15.76 -18.26
N LYS A 181 4.96 -16.86 -18.86
CA LYS A 181 4.49 -17.37 -20.15
C LYS A 181 2.99 -17.65 -20.14
N THR A 182 2.50 -18.31 -19.09
CA THR A 182 1.09 -18.66 -18.91
C THR A 182 0.18 -17.41 -18.95
N VAL A 183 0.58 -16.35 -18.28
CA VAL A 183 -0.18 -15.09 -18.26
C VAL A 183 -0.16 -14.41 -19.64
N ARG A 184 1.01 -14.34 -20.28
CA ARG A 184 1.11 -13.75 -21.63
C ARG A 184 0.24 -14.48 -22.64
N GLU A 185 0.31 -15.81 -22.68
CA GLU A 185 -0.53 -16.63 -23.58
C GLU A 185 -2.04 -16.43 -23.30
N PHE A 186 -2.41 -16.28 -22.03
CA PHE A 186 -3.78 -15.97 -21.69
C PHE A 186 -4.22 -14.60 -22.23
N VAL A 187 -3.40 -13.57 -22.02
CA VAL A 187 -3.69 -12.20 -22.49
C VAL A 187 -3.78 -12.15 -24.02
N GLU A 188 -2.86 -12.79 -24.73
CA GLU A 188 -2.88 -12.87 -26.21
C GLU A 188 -4.19 -13.49 -26.72
N LYS A 189 -4.68 -14.57 -26.07
CA LYS A 189 -5.96 -15.22 -26.41
C LYS A 189 -7.18 -14.32 -26.18
N GLN A 190 -7.06 -13.21 -25.44
CA GLN A 190 -8.17 -12.27 -25.26
C GLN A 190 -8.37 -11.32 -26.46
N ASN A 191 -7.52 -11.36 -27.48
CA ASN A 191 -7.66 -10.59 -28.72
C ASN A 191 -7.95 -9.08 -28.46
N GLY A 192 -7.16 -8.46 -27.58
CA GLY A 192 -7.27 -7.04 -27.24
C GLY A 192 -8.32 -6.70 -26.17
N ARG A 193 -9.15 -7.66 -25.73
CA ARG A 193 -10.08 -7.43 -24.61
C ARG A 193 -9.38 -7.23 -23.26
N LEU A 194 -8.13 -7.66 -23.14
CA LEU A 194 -7.28 -7.44 -21.96
C LEU A 194 -5.90 -7.01 -22.40
N LYS A 195 -5.40 -5.91 -21.82
CA LYS A 195 -4.01 -5.48 -21.95
C LYS A 195 -3.40 -5.27 -20.59
N LEU A 196 -2.16 -5.72 -20.39
CA LEU A 196 -1.41 -5.52 -19.15
C LEU A 196 -0.40 -4.39 -19.32
N PHE A 197 -0.33 -3.56 -18.30
CA PHE A 197 0.66 -2.50 -18.15
C PHE A 197 1.36 -2.65 -16.81
N PHE A 198 2.64 -2.27 -16.76
CA PHE A 198 3.45 -2.52 -15.56
C PHE A 198 3.88 -1.21 -14.92
N LEU A 199 3.66 -1.10 -13.62
CA LEU A 199 4.17 0.01 -12.80
C LEU A 199 5.70 0.03 -12.83
N PRO A 200 6.31 1.20 -12.59
CA PRO A 200 7.75 1.28 -12.35
C PRO A 200 8.18 0.34 -11.21
N PRO A 201 9.37 -0.27 -11.31
CA PRO A 201 9.87 -1.13 -10.26
C PRO A 201 9.92 -0.42 -8.90
N TYR A 202 9.66 -1.16 -7.83
CA TYR A 202 9.71 -0.68 -6.44
C TYR A 202 8.84 0.56 -6.15
N SER A 203 7.70 0.69 -6.83
CA SER A 203 6.82 1.85 -6.70
C SER A 203 5.39 1.47 -6.27
N PRO A 204 5.20 0.75 -5.16
CA PRO A 204 3.86 0.33 -4.70
C PRO A 204 2.96 1.52 -4.35
N HIS A 205 3.53 2.64 -3.91
CA HIS A 205 2.79 3.87 -3.59
C HIS A 205 1.99 4.42 -4.79
N LEU A 206 2.39 4.10 -6.03
CA LEU A 206 1.65 4.45 -7.24
C LEU A 206 0.42 3.56 -7.47
N ASN A 207 0.29 2.45 -6.74
CA ASN A 207 -0.84 1.54 -6.90
C ASN A 207 -1.97 1.88 -5.94
N PRO A 208 -3.11 2.41 -6.39
CA PRO A 208 -4.24 2.69 -5.51
C PRO A 208 -4.83 1.44 -4.84
N ASP A 209 -4.56 0.25 -5.35
CA ASP A 209 -5.01 -1.02 -4.74
C ASP A 209 -4.27 -1.34 -3.43
N GLU A 210 -3.07 -0.81 -3.22
CA GLU A 210 -2.37 -0.87 -1.92
C GLU A 210 -3.17 -0.15 -0.80
N VAL A 211 -3.87 0.92 -1.16
CA VAL A 211 -4.74 1.65 -0.21
C VAL A 211 -5.95 0.80 0.17
N VAL A 212 -6.48 0.01 -0.77
CA VAL A 212 -7.53 -0.98 -0.49
C VAL A 212 -7.04 -1.98 0.55
N TRP A 213 -5.85 -2.53 0.36
CA TRP A 213 -5.29 -3.52 1.30
C TRP A 213 -5.05 -2.94 2.68
N ALA A 214 -4.54 -1.72 2.75
CA ALA A 214 -4.40 -1.03 4.04
C ALA A 214 -5.76 -0.85 4.74
N HIS A 215 -6.82 -0.56 3.97
CA HIS A 215 -8.19 -0.44 4.50
C HIS A 215 -8.72 -1.79 5.00
N VAL A 216 -8.64 -2.85 4.21
CA VAL A 216 -9.11 -4.22 4.55
C VAL A 216 -8.35 -4.76 5.76
N LYS A 217 -7.02 -4.68 5.74
CA LYS A 217 -6.18 -5.16 6.85
C LYS A 217 -6.51 -4.43 8.15
N ARG A 218 -6.71 -3.12 8.12
CA ARG A 218 -7.09 -2.32 9.30
C ARG A 218 -8.47 -2.71 9.84
N GLU A 219 -9.43 -3.06 8.97
CA GLU A 219 -10.76 -3.49 9.41
C GLU A 219 -10.72 -4.88 10.05
N VAL A 220 -10.02 -5.82 9.43
CA VAL A 220 -9.93 -7.20 9.93
C VAL A 220 -9.04 -7.32 11.16
N SER A 221 -7.92 -6.58 11.24
CA SER A 221 -6.98 -6.64 12.36
C SER A 221 -7.54 -6.19 13.71
N ARG A 222 -8.70 -5.53 13.71
CA ARG A 222 -9.43 -5.13 14.92
C ARG A 222 -10.36 -6.23 15.44
N LYS A 223 -10.54 -7.31 14.68
CA LYS A 223 -11.41 -8.42 15.02
C LYS A 223 -10.60 -9.55 15.65
N LEU A 224 -11.21 -10.24 16.60
CA LEU A 224 -10.64 -11.44 17.15
C LEU A 224 -10.90 -12.60 16.19
N VAL A 225 -9.85 -13.10 15.55
CA VAL A 225 -9.91 -14.23 14.61
C VAL A 225 -9.62 -15.53 15.35
N GLN A 226 -10.57 -16.44 15.42
CA GLN A 226 -10.44 -17.73 16.11
C GLN A 226 -10.19 -18.90 15.14
N SER A 227 -10.59 -18.77 13.88
CA SER A 227 -10.41 -19.79 12.85
C SER A 227 -10.08 -19.18 11.49
N LYS A 228 -9.59 -20.05 10.57
CA LYS A 228 -9.34 -19.64 9.18
C LYS A 228 -10.62 -19.24 8.45
N ASP A 229 -11.71 -19.96 8.71
CA ASP A 229 -13.02 -19.70 8.09
C ASP A 229 -13.58 -18.36 8.56
N GLU A 230 -13.44 -18.05 9.85
CA GLU A 230 -13.85 -16.76 10.39
C GLU A 230 -13.03 -15.62 9.80
N MET A 231 -11.71 -15.79 9.67
CA MET A 231 -10.84 -14.84 9.00
C MET A 231 -11.28 -14.58 7.55
N LYS A 232 -11.62 -15.66 6.82
CA LYS A 232 -12.13 -15.58 5.46
C LYS A 232 -13.46 -14.83 5.39
N GLN A 233 -14.38 -15.10 6.32
CA GLN A 233 -15.65 -14.38 6.41
C GLN A 233 -15.46 -12.89 6.69
N PHE A 234 -14.55 -12.52 7.60
CA PHE A 234 -14.25 -11.12 7.88
C PHE A 234 -13.63 -10.41 6.67
N ALA A 235 -12.70 -11.06 5.97
CA ALA A 235 -12.12 -10.54 4.74
C ALA A 235 -13.19 -10.36 3.65
N LEU A 236 -14.01 -11.37 3.40
CA LEU A 236 -15.12 -11.29 2.44
C LEU A 236 -16.09 -10.16 2.78
N SER A 237 -16.48 -10.03 4.05
CA SER A 237 -17.37 -8.98 4.50
C SER A 237 -16.79 -7.57 4.21
N ALA A 238 -15.50 -7.36 4.49
CA ALA A 238 -14.82 -6.10 4.20
C ALA A 238 -14.76 -5.84 2.68
N LEU A 239 -14.40 -6.84 1.88
CA LEU A 239 -14.28 -6.72 0.42
C LEU A 239 -15.64 -6.45 -0.25
N TYR A 240 -16.69 -7.17 0.14
CA TYR A 240 -18.05 -6.92 -0.36
C TYR A 240 -18.58 -5.54 0.04
N ARG A 241 -18.20 -5.07 1.23
CA ARG A 241 -18.56 -3.70 1.66
C ARG A 241 -17.90 -2.66 0.76
N ILE A 242 -16.60 -2.80 0.44
CA ILE A 242 -15.91 -1.89 -0.49
C ILE A 242 -16.58 -1.93 -1.86
N GLN A 243 -16.91 -3.11 -2.37
CA GLN A 243 -17.56 -3.28 -3.68
C GLN A 243 -18.90 -2.54 -3.79
N LYS A 244 -19.63 -2.40 -2.67
CA LYS A 244 -20.91 -1.69 -2.61
C LYS A 244 -20.76 -0.18 -2.41
N LEU A 245 -19.53 0.33 -2.28
CA LEU A 245 -19.24 1.73 -1.97
C LEU A 245 -18.33 2.37 -3.05
N PRO A 246 -18.87 2.68 -4.26
CA PRO A 246 -18.06 3.24 -5.35
C PRO A 246 -17.34 4.55 -4.97
N ASN A 247 -17.94 5.38 -4.11
CA ASN A 247 -17.32 6.61 -3.64
C ASN A 247 -16.09 6.33 -2.74
N LEU A 248 -16.13 5.26 -1.94
CA LEU A 248 -14.96 4.82 -1.17
C LEU A 248 -13.84 4.37 -2.11
N VAL A 249 -14.17 3.59 -3.15
CA VAL A 249 -13.17 3.15 -4.15
C VAL A 249 -12.54 4.36 -4.85
N ARG A 250 -13.34 5.35 -5.27
CA ARG A 250 -12.83 6.60 -5.86
C ARG A 250 -11.91 7.35 -4.91
N SER A 251 -12.19 7.32 -3.60
CA SER A 251 -11.36 8.03 -2.61
C SER A 251 -9.94 7.44 -2.47
N PHE A 252 -9.71 6.19 -2.84
CA PHE A 252 -8.38 5.60 -2.85
C PHE A 252 -7.46 6.27 -3.88
N PHE A 253 -8.03 6.77 -4.98
CA PHE A 253 -7.31 7.53 -5.99
C PHE A 253 -7.06 8.99 -5.61
N GLN A 254 -7.58 9.46 -4.48
CA GLN A 254 -7.35 10.83 -3.99
C GLN A 254 -6.10 10.94 -3.09
N GLN A 255 -5.44 9.83 -2.79
CA GLN A 255 -4.15 9.88 -2.11
C GLN A 255 -3.13 10.62 -2.99
N PRO A 256 -2.24 11.45 -2.42
CA PRO A 256 -1.32 12.28 -3.21
C PRO A 256 -0.58 11.51 -4.29
N GLU A 257 -0.10 10.31 -3.97
CA GLU A 257 0.70 9.47 -4.85
C GLU A 257 -0.14 8.77 -5.94
N CYS A 258 -1.47 8.71 -5.77
CA CYS A 258 -2.39 8.04 -6.69
C CYS A 258 -3.22 9.04 -7.53
N GLN A 259 -3.12 10.36 -7.28
CA GLN A 259 -3.91 11.38 -7.97
C GLN A 259 -3.70 11.40 -9.48
N TYR A 260 -2.54 11.00 -9.96
CA TYR A 260 -2.25 10.88 -11.39
C TYR A 260 -3.24 9.95 -12.11
N ALA A 261 -3.80 8.97 -11.39
CA ALA A 261 -4.72 7.96 -11.89
C ALA A 261 -6.20 8.27 -11.60
N ALA A 262 -6.52 9.36 -10.91
CA ALA A 262 -7.89 9.73 -10.57
C ALA A 262 -8.76 9.98 -11.82
N ALA A 263 -10.06 9.68 -11.72
CA ALA A 263 -11.03 10.08 -12.72
C ALA A 263 -11.12 11.60 -12.78
N MET A 264 -11.11 12.14 -14.00
CA MET A 264 -11.45 13.54 -14.26
C MET A 264 -12.97 13.68 -14.33
#